data_8bdccb541a467c1682fbec028ff8d409
#
_entry.id   8bdccb541a467c1682fbec028ff8d409
#
_cell.length_a   1.000
_cell.length_b   1.000
_cell.length_c   1.000
_cell.angle_alpha   90.00
_cell.angle_beta   90.00
_cell.angle_gamma   90.00
#
_symmetry.space_group_name_H-M   'P 1'
#
loop_
_entity.id
_entity.type
_entity.pdbx_description
1 polymer ?
#
loop_
_entity_poly.entity_id
_entity_poly.type
_entity_poly.pdbx_seq_one_letter_code
_entity_poly.pdbx_strand_id
1 'polypeptide(L)'
;MKKIQTAVSTLALAALASLGCAPMGLAQGAKSTVLINGEAPVTLTRQHTPGATKPEFTGITVMPGRGMEVQQITAWFPGKGEMNVLASPDMAQTAALLNGRDTANGDLGYRLGAAFLFPYPNRIRGKLTPDGKMLTAVWDGRTVTIPANNIGHLPGAERHAMHGLILKAKITDAKVVRTADGGVITAVLHAGDFGGHWFSSSDLYYTITLTASSLDVAITAKNVGTASEPVALGWHPYFALPSKNRKQARLHIPGSVLAVVDNYDNVFPTGKLMPVAGTAYDFEAPDGKALGGQFLDDNFSSLQRTNGVVMVKLLDPAAHYGVEIDGVSQEIRTVQAYAPPTQSFVAIEDQYNFGDPFGKEWGTMHTGMVTLAPGKSTKWQVRLKLLQP
;
A
#
# COMPACT_ATOMS: atom_id res chain seq x y z
N MET A 1 -29.24 31.07 -49.92
CA MET A 1 -29.75 32.43 -50.25
C MET A 1 -29.93 33.22 -48.98
N LYS A 2 -29.38 34.49 -49.01
CA LYS A 2 -29.42 35.59 -48.03
C LYS A 2 -28.60 35.38 -46.73
N LYS A 3 -27.44 35.85 -46.58
CA LYS A 3 -26.70 37.13 -46.44
C LYS A 3 -27.48 38.24 -45.72
N ILE A 4 -26.85 38.86 -44.73
CA ILE A 4 -26.63 40.31 -44.49
C ILE A 4 -26.31 40.44 -42.98
N GLN A 5 -25.14 40.81 -42.57
CA GLN A 5 -24.30 42.02 -42.57
C GLN A 5 -24.46 42.85 -41.28
N THR A 6 -23.38 42.92 -40.59
CA THR A 6 -22.60 44.01 -40.00
C THR A 6 -23.33 45.29 -39.48
N ALA A 7 -22.98 45.73 -38.29
CA ALA A 7 -22.71 47.13 -38.00
C ALA A 7 -21.80 47.29 -36.77
N VAL A 8 -20.71 48.02 -37.01
CA VAL A 8 -19.72 48.58 -36.11
C VAL A 8 -20.22 49.97 -35.70
N SER A 9 -19.98 50.39 -34.49
CA SER A 9 -19.84 51.84 -34.17
C SER A 9 -19.04 52.09 -32.88
N THR A 10 -18.17 53.00 -33.05
CA THR A 10 -16.98 53.42 -32.32
C THR A 10 -17.24 54.55 -31.31
N LEU A 11 -16.32 54.68 -30.35
CA LEU A 11 -15.81 55.83 -29.61
C LEU A 11 -16.72 56.61 -28.64
N ALA A 12 -16.23 56.76 -27.41
CA ALA A 12 -15.90 58.04 -26.81
C ALA A 12 -14.91 57.89 -25.64
N LEU A 13 -13.98 58.81 -25.59
CA LEU A 13 -12.79 58.92 -24.73
C LEU A 13 -13.11 59.81 -23.49
N ALA A 14 -12.35 59.56 -22.41
CA ALA A 14 -11.82 60.47 -21.39
C ALA A 14 -12.63 60.78 -20.15
N ALA A 15 -12.05 60.38 -19.01
CA ALA A 15 -11.63 61.35 -17.96
C ALA A 15 -10.75 60.65 -16.90
N LEU A 16 -9.51 61.14 -16.73
CA LEU A 16 -8.60 60.78 -15.63
C LEU A 16 -9.16 61.29 -14.30
N ALA A 17 -9.18 60.44 -13.27
CA ALA A 17 -9.16 60.87 -11.88
C ALA A 17 -8.18 59.94 -11.15
N SER A 18 -7.05 60.50 -10.73
CA SER A 18 -6.04 59.91 -9.87
C SER A 18 -6.61 59.72 -8.46
N LEU A 19 -6.76 58.47 -8.02
CA LEU A 19 -6.98 58.13 -6.62
C LEU A 19 -5.96 57.05 -6.22
N GLY A 20 -5.32 57.29 -5.08
CA GLY A 20 -4.13 56.64 -4.58
C GLY A 20 -4.21 55.10 -4.51
N CYS A 21 -3.13 54.48 -4.93
CA CYS A 21 -2.83 53.06 -4.70
C CYS A 21 -2.55 52.83 -3.21
N ALA A 22 -3.52 52.26 -2.50
CA ALA A 22 -3.19 51.43 -1.34
C ALA A 22 -2.76 50.05 -1.87
N PRO A 23 -1.70 49.43 -1.34
CA PRO A 23 -1.32 48.10 -1.76
C PRO A 23 -2.41 47.14 -1.25
N MET A 24 -3.21 46.63 -2.16
CA MET A 24 -4.00 45.41 -1.91
C MET A 24 -3.03 44.28 -1.65
N GLY A 25 -2.87 43.94 -0.37
CA GLY A 25 -2.27 42.68 0.02
C GLY A 25 -3.04 41.56 -0.70
N LEU A 26 -2.37 40.87 -1.62
CA LEU A 26 -2.85 39.61 -2.17
C LEU A 26 -3.10 38.69 -0.98
N ALA A 27 -4.35 38.52 -0.60
CA ALA A 27 -4.76 37.43 0.25
C ALA A 27 -4.28 36.18 -0.45
N GLN A 28 -3.22 35.56 0.07
CA GLN A 28 -2.87 34.21 -0.28
C GLN A 28 -4.11 33.36 0.02
N GLY A 29 -4.83 32.97 -1.03
CA GLY A 29 -5.97 32.10 -0.89
C GLY A 29 -5.48 30.86 -0.12
N ALA A 30 -6.09 30.62 1.03
CA ALA A 30 -5.84 29.42 1.81
C ALA A 30 -5.99 28.23 0.83
N LYS A 31 -4.90 27.50 0.56
CA LYS A 31 -4.97 26.27 -0.21
C LYS A 31 -5.97 25.39 0.51
N SER A 32 -7.09 25.11 -0.14
CA SER A 32 -8.10 24.20 0.39
C SER A 32 -7.39 22.90 0.76
N THR A 33 -7.38 22.57 2.05
CA THR A 33 -6.78 21.32 2.52
C THR A 33 -7.63 20.19 1.99
N VAL A 34 -7.02 19.35 1.16
CA VAL A 34 -7.67 18.14 0.65
C VAL A 34 -7.90 17.20 1.84
N LEU A 35 -9.14 16.79 2.06
CA LEU A 35 -9.51 15.83 3.11
C LEU A 35 -9.81 14.48 2.48
N ILE A 36 -9.34 13.40 3.13
CA ILE A 36 -9.65 12.02 2.77
C ILE A 36 -10.41 11.40 3.94
N ASN A 37 -11.66 11.02 3.70
CA ASN A 37 -12.57 10.52 4.74
C ASN A 37 -12.63 11.47 5.95
N GLY A 38 -12.61 12.80 5.68
CA GLY A 38 -12.70 13.85 6.70
C GLY A 38 -11.39 14.14 7.44
N GLU A 39 -10.28 13.48 7.14
CA GLU A 39 -8.97 13.73 7.74
C GLU A 39 -8.00 14.34 6.74
N ALA A 40 -7.17 15.28 7.21
CA ALA A 40 -6.10 15.84 6.42
C ALA A 40 -4.95 14.82 6.28
N PRO A 41 -4.33 14.70 5.10
CA PRO A 41 -3.10 13.95 4.96
C PRO A 41 -2.00 14.50 5.86
N VAL A 42 -1.18 13.60 6.40
CA VAL A 42 -0.02 13.95 7.23
C VAL A 42 1.24 13.75 6.42
N THR A 43 2.05 14.81 6.32
CA THR A 43 3.29 14.79 5.53
C THR A 43 4.51 15.09 6.41
N LEU A 44 5.53 14.26 6.28
CA LEU A 44 6.86 14.48 6.83
C LEU A 44 7.83 14.64 5.67
N THR A 45 8.57 15.74 5.63
CA THR A 45 9.55 16.04 4.57
C THR A 45 10.89 16.45 5.16
N ARG A 46 11.95 16.22 4.39
CA ARG A 46 13.30 16.74 4.58
C ARG A 46 13.86 17.27 3.25
N GLN A 47 14.85 18.14 3.30
CA GLN A 47 15.62 18.52 2.13
C GLN A 47 16.69 17.45 1.85
N HIS A 48 16.97 17.16 0.57
CA HIS A 48 18.12 16.34 0.24
C HIS A 48 19.43 17.06 0.60
N THR A 49 20.46 16.32 0.88
CA THR A 49 21.78 16.86 1.23
C THR A 49 22.40 17.53 0.00
N PRO A 50 22.81 18.82 0.08
CA PRO A 50 23.50 19.46 -1.02
C PRO A 50 24.75 18.69 -1.44
N GLY A 51 24.88 18.39 -2.73
CA GLY A 51 26.01 17.62 -3.27
C GLY A 51 25.93 16.11 -3.01
N ALA A 52 24.80 15.58 -2.54
CA ALA A 52 24.63 14.14 -2.36
C ALA A 52 24.92 13.40 -3.67
N THR A 53 25.68 12.31 -3.57
CA THR A 53 26.04 11.42 -4.70
C THR A 53 25.23 10.13 -4.72
N LYS A 54 24.39 9.92 -3.72
CA LYS A 54 23.49 8.76 -3.57
C LYS A 54 22.04 9.23 -3.46
N PRO A 55 21.07 8.40 -3.84
CA PRO A 55 19.67 8.72 -3.64
C PRO A 55 19.34 8.90 -2.16
N GLU A 56 18.43 9.84 -1.86
CA GLU A 56 17.94 10.12 -0.52
C GLU A 56 16.42 10.17 -0.49
N PHE A 57 15.80 9.62 0.54
CA PHE A 57 14.39 9.89 0.81
C PHE A 57 14.21 11.35 1.20
N THR A 58 13.18 12.00 0.66
CA THR A 58 12.86 13.41 0.92
C THR A 58 11.49 13.59 1.57
N GLY A 59 10.61 12.59 1.50
CA GLY A 59 9.31 12.73 2.14
C GLY A 59 8.45 11.49 2.14
N ILE A 60 7.42 11.57 2.99
CA ILE A 60 6.33 10.60 3.05
C ILE A 60 5.03 11.33 3.36
N THR A 61 3.95 10.93 2.68
CA THR A 61 2.58 11.39 2.95
C THR A 61 1.71 10.20 3.28
N VAL A 62 1.01 10.26 4.42
CA VAL A 62 0.07 9.23 4.87
C VAL A 62 -1.34 9.78 4.96
N MET A 63 -2.33 8.90 4.87
CA MET A 63 -3.76 9.22 4.93
C MET A 63 -4.40 8.66 6.22
N PRO A 64 -4.50 9.45 7.30
CA PRO A 64 -5.13 8.99 8.54
C PRO A 64 -6.58 8.56 8.37
N GLY A 65 -7.31 9.14 7.42
CA GLY A 65 -8.67 8.74 7.08
C GLY A 65 -8.78 7.39 6.34
N ARG A 66 -7.64 6.74 6.07
CA ARG A 66 -7.54 5.46 5.36
C ARG A 66 -6.57 4.51 6.04
N GLY A 67 -6.71 4.30 7.34
CA GLY A 67 -5.88 3.35 8.09
C GLY A 67 -4.39 3.66 8.04
N MET A 68 -4.00 4.93 7.93
CA MET A 68 -2.61 5.39 7.75
C MET A 68 -1.98 5.00 6.40
N GLU A 69 -2.75 4.64 5.41
CA GLU A 69 -2.22 4.31 4.07
C GLU A 69 -1.17 5.32 3.62
N VAL A 70 -0.04 4.82 3.12
CA VAL A 70 1.03 5.65 2.58
C VAL A 70 0.70 5.99 1.13
N GLN A 71 0.41 7.26 0.84
CA GLN A 71 0.02 7.70 -0.49
C GLN A 71 1.22 8.10 -1.35
N GLN A 72 2.25 8.69 -0.75
CA GLN A 72 3.45 9.11 -1.47
C GLN A 72 4.69 8.83 -0.64
N ILE A 73 5.74 8.41 -1.32
CA ILE A 73 7.12 8.35 -0.80
C ILE A 73 7.97 9.12 -1.79
N THR A 74 8.48 10.29 -1.41
CA THR A 74 9.34 11.07 -2.28
C THR A 74 10.81 10.79 -2.00
N ALA A 75 11.59 10.76 -3.08
CA ALA A 75 13.02 10.53 -3.03
C ALA A 75 13.73 11.37 -4.09
N TRP A 76 14.88 11.92 -3.72
CA TRP A 76 15.77 12.62 -4.64
C TRP A 76 16.81 11.65 -5.20
N PHE A 77 17.03 11.70 -6.51
CA PHE A 77 18.03 10.90 -7.20
C PHE A 77 19.05 11.81 -7.89
N PRO A 78 20.36 11.56 -7.74
CA PRO A 78 21.40 12.32 -8.43
C PRO A 78 21.16 12.37 -9.94
N GLY A 79 21.20 13.59 -10.49
CA GLY A 79 21.00 13.82 -11.92
C GLY A 79 19.56 13.75 -12.43
N LYS A 80 18.57 13.45 -11.54
CA LYS A 80 17.15 13.31 -11.91
C LYS A 80 16.21 14.21 -11.12
N GLY A 81 16.61 14.59 -9.90
CA GLY A 81 15.74 15.35 -9.00
C GLY A 81 14.81 14.46 -8.16
N GLU A 82 13.77 15.08 -7.65
CA GLU A 82 12.77 14.42 -6.79
C GLU A 82 11.73 13.65 -7.60
N MET A 83 11.37 12.46 -7.15
CA MET A 83 10.34 11.63 -7.73
C MET A 83 9.53 10.88 -6.66
N ASN A 84 8.31 10.47 -6.99
CA ASN A 84 7.53 9.56 -6.16
C ASN A 84 7.99 8.11 -6.39
N VAL A 85 8.32 7.41 -5.33
CA VAL A 85 8.71 5.98 -5.33
C VAL A 85 7.51 5.08 -5.58
N LEU A 86 6.29 5.55 -5.22
CA LEU A 86 5.05 4.82 -5.42
C LEU A 86 4.36 5.24 -6.72
N ALA A 87 3.72 4.30 -7.38
CA ALA A 87 2.84 4.54 -8.53
C ALA A 87 1.45 4.98 -8.07
N SER A 88 1.39 6.09 -7.35
CA SER A 88 0.17 6.64 -6.80
C SER A 88 -0.22 7.96 -7.48
N PRO A 89 -1.53 8.26 -7.59
CA PRO A 89 -1.99 9.56 -8.04
C PRO A 89 -1.63 10.66 -7.04
N ASP A 90 -1.72 11.91 -7.46
CA ASP A 90 -1.60 13.04 -6.53
C ASP A 90 -2.77 13.08 -5.52
N MET A 91 -2.63 13.92 -4.48
CA MET A 91 -3.63 13.96 -3.40
C MET A 91 -5.01 14.43 -3.85
N ALA A 92 -5.10 15.31 -4.85
CA ALA A 92 -6.39 15.77 -5.35
C ALA A 92 -7.11 14.69 -6.15
N GLN A 93 -6.36 13.97 -7.00
CA GLN A 93 -6.87 12.81 -7.73
C GLN A 93 -7.27 11.68 -6.77
N THR A 94 -6.45 11.42 -5.75
CA THR A 94 -6.74 10.44 -4.69
C THR A 94 -8.04 10.78 -3.98
N ALA A 95 -8.24 12.02 -3.56
CA ALA A 95 -9.48 12.46 -2.92
C ALA A 95 -10.70 12.28 -3.84
N ALA A 96 -10.57 12.62 -5.12
CA ALA A 96 -11.64 12.44 -6.10
C ALA A 96 -12.01 10.95 -6.31
N LEU A 97 -11.02 10.05 -6.17
CA LEU A 97 -11.24 8.61 -6.30
C LEU A 97 -11.84 7.98 -5.03
N LEU A 98 -11.41 8.42 -3.85
CA LEU A 98 -11.79 7.80 -2.58
C LEU A 98 -13.05 8.42 -1.97
N ASN A 99 -13.18 9.74 -1.98
CA ASN A 99 -14.34 10.39 -1.38
C ASN A 99 -15.61 10.17 -2.22
N GLY A 100 -16.60 9.48 -1.64
CA GLY A 100 -17.89 9.19 -2.26
C GLY A 100 -17.91 8.06 -3.28
N ARG A 101 -16.79 7.32 -3.49
CA ARG A 101 -16.73 6.16 -4.39
C ARG A 101 -16.57 4.83 -3.68
N ASP A 102 -16.37 4.84 -2.37
CA ASP A 102 -16.31 3.62 -1.59
C ASP A 102 -17.64 2.90 -1.59
N THR A 103 -17.66 1.73 -2.16
CA THR A 103 -18.81 0.84 -2.11
C THR A 103 -18.59 -0.23 -1.04
N ALA A 104 -19.66 -0.84 -0.57
CA ALA A 104 -19.59 -2.01 0.31
C ALA A 104 -18.84 -3.19 -0.34
N ASN A 105 -18.69 -3.17 -1.66
CA ASN A 105 -18.14 -4.26 -2.46
C ASN A 105 -16.71 -4.01 -2.97
N GLY A 106 -16.09 -2.92 -2.62
CA GLY A 106 -14.74 -2.65 -3.08
C GLY A 106 -14.18 -1.43 -2.40
N ASP A 107 -13.13 -1.63 -1.67
CA ASP A 107 -12.30 -0.54 -1.22
C ASP A 107 -11.21 -0.30 -2.27
N LEU A 108 -11.22 0.88 -2.87
CA LEU A 108 -10.22 1.23 -3.87
C LEU A 108 -8.92 1.70 -3.23
N GLY A 109 -8.90 1.94 -1.90
CA GLY A 109 -7.73 2.45 -1.20
C GLY A 109 -6.50 1.62 -1.49
N TYR A 110 -6.56 0.32 -1.30
CA TYR A 110 -5.40 -0.56 -1.52
C TYR A 110 -4.81 -0.52 -2.94
N ARG A 111 -5.50 0.10 -3.91
CA ARG A 111 -5.04 0.22 -5.32
C ARG A 111 -4.32 1.53 -5.62
N LEU A 112 -4.18 2.44 -4.68
CA LEU A 112 -3.78 3.82 -4.97
C LEU A 112 -2.43 4.25 -4.39
N GLY A 113 -1.82 3.47 -3.55
CA GLY A 113 -0.59 3.83 -2.85
C GLY A 113 0.03 2.62 -2.19
N ALA A 114 0.02 2.60 -0.87
CA ALA A 114 0.57 1.52 -0.08
C ALA A 114 -0.26 1.33 1.19
N ALA A 115 -1.35 0.57 1.06
CA ALA A 115 -2.28 0.28 2.15
C ALA A 115 -1.68 -0.66 3.20
N PHE A 116 -1.96 -0.43 4.47
CA PHE A 116 -1.71 -1.39 5.53
C PHE A 116 -2.84 -2.42 5.61
N LEU A 117 -2.48 -3.66 5.88
CA LEU A 117 -3.37 -4.80 5.86
C LEU A 117 -3.43 -5.44 7.25
N PHE A 118 -4.63 -5.48 7.84
CA PHE A 118 -4.90 -6.05 9.16
C PHE A 118 -6.41 -6.34 9.30
N PRO A 119 -6.85 -7.39 9.95
CA PRO A 119 -6.11 -8.43 10.66
C PRO A 119 -5.66 -9.59 9.77
N TYR A 120 -5.82 -9.48 8.47
CA TYR A 120 -5.32 -10.43 7.49
C TYR A 120 -4.95 -9.71 6.18
N PRO A 121 -3.73 -9.87 5.65
CA PRO A 121 -3.40 -9.67 4.26
C PRO A 121 -4.06 -10.70 3.34
N ASN A 122 -4.04 -10.40 2.03
CA ASN A 122 -4.52 -11.30 0.99
C ASN A 122 -6.03 -11.60 1.12
N ARG A 123 -6.47 -12.82 0.87
CA ARG A 123 -7.87 -13.22 0.69
C ARG A 123 -8.33 -14.17 1.79
N ILE A 124 -9.63 -14.14 2.11
CA ILE A 124 -10.31 -15.17 2.88
C ILE A 124 -11.56 -15.60 2.11
N ARG A 125 -11.68 -16.92 1.91
CA ARG A 125 -12.85 -17.58 1.36
C ARG A 125 -13.79 -17.99 2.50
N GLY A 126 -15.09 -17.98 2.25
CA GLY A 126 -16.06 -18.42 3.25
C GLY A 126 -17.48 -18.50 2.70
N LYS A 127 -18.39 -19.02 3.50
CA LYS A 127 -19.81 -19.08 3.13
C LYS A 127 -20.39 -17.66 3.16
N LEU A 128 -20.96 -17.23 2.03
CA LEU A 128 -21.62 -15.93 1.93
C LEU A 128 -22.92 -15.89 2.74
N THR A 129 -23.22 -14.72 3.29
CA THR A 129 -24.56 -14.39 3.79
C THR A 129 -25.59 -14.36 2.65
N PRO A 130 -26.90 -14.48 2.93
CA PRO A 130 -27.93 -14.49 1.89
C PRO A 130 -27.93 -13.26 0.98
N ASP A 131 -27.51 -12.10 1.50
CA ASP A 131 -27.41 -10.86 0.73
C ASP A 131 -26.06 -10.73 -0.04
N GLY A 132 -25.14 -11.69 0.13
CA GLY A 132 -23.84 -11.73 -0.53
C GLY A 132 -22.86 -10.67 -0.11
N LYS A 133 -23.15 -9.90 0.95
CA LYS A 133 -22.28 -8.78 1.38
C LYS A 133 -21.21 -9.18 2.38
N MET A 134 -21.47 -10.23 3.15
CA MET A 134 -20.57 -10.75 4.17
C MET A 134 -20.26 -12.20 3.89
N LEU A 135 -19.20 -12.70 4.48
CA LEU A 135 -18.88 -14.12 4.51
C LEU A 135 -18.50 -14.56 5.92
N THR A 136 -18.66 -15.85 6.16
CA THR A 136 -18.32 -16.49 7.43
C THR A 136 -16.86 -16.93 7.43
N ALA A 137 -16.08 -16.42 8.37
CA ALA A 137 -14.74 -16.92 8.69
C ALA A 137 -14.77 -17.75 9.97
N VAL A 138 -14.06 -18.87 9.98
CA VAL A 138 -14.01 -19.81 11.11
C VAL A 138 -12.57 -20.00 11.55
N TRP A 139 -12.31 -19.79 12.82
CA TRP A 139 -11.01 -20.05 13.43
C TRP A 139 -11.18 -20.62 14.85
N ASP A 140 -10.50 -21.73 15.14
CA ASP A 140 -10.51 -22.42 16.42
C ASP A 140 -11.96 -22.67 16.93
N GLY A 141 -12.82 -23.16 16.04
CA GLY A 141 -14.24 -23.45 16.32
C GLY A 141 -15.12 -22.22 16.52
N ARG A 142 -14.57 -21.02 16.55
CA ARG A 142 -15.31 -19.74 16.61
C ARG A 142 -15.59 -19.20 15.21
N THR A 143 -16.70 -18.48 15.10
CA THR A 143 -17.20 -17.95 13.83
C THR A 143 -17.41 -16.46 13.94
N VAL A 144 -16.95 -15.72 12.91
CA VAL A 144 -17.28 -14.30 12.69
C VAL A 144 -17.77 -14.10 11.28
N THR A 145 -18.47 -13.00 11.02
CA THR A 145 -18.81 -12.57 9.67
C THR A 145 -17.95 -11.36 9.29
N ILE A 146 -17.31 -11.42 8.13
CA ILE A 146 -16.45 -10.34 7.62
C ILE A 146 -16.95 -9.85 6.25
N PRO A 147 -16.67 -8.60 5.85
CA PRO A 147 -17.08 -8.07 4.55
C PRO A 147 -16.53 -8.90 3.39
N ALA A 148 -17.42 -9.34 2.49
CA ALA A 148 -17.04 -9.95 1.22
C ALA A 148 -16.86 -8.83 0.19
N ASN A 149 -15.76 -8.09 0.32
CA ASN A 149 -15.52 -6.81 -0.34
C ASN A 149 -14.86 -6.91 -1.73
N ASN A 150 -14.57 -8.13 -2.19
CA ASN A 150 -13.98 -8.34 -3.52
C ASN A 150 -14.67 -9.48 -4.29
N ILE A 151 -14.54 -9.44 -5.62
CA ILE A 151 -15.01 -10.47 -6.54
C ILE A 151 -14.12 -10.43 -7.79
N GLY A 152 -13.81 -11.57 -8.37
CA GLY A 152 -13.14 -11.67 -9.66
C GLY A 152 -13.97 -11.09 -10.82
N HIS A 153 -13.39 -11.04 -12.00
CA HIS A 153 -13.97 -10.38 -13.18
C HIS A 153 -14.65 -11.36 -14.14
N LEU A 154 -14.33 -12.64 -14.05
CA LEU A 154 -14.86 -13.67 -14.95
C LEU A 154 -16.25 -14.15 -14.50
N PRO A 155 -17.09 -14.64 -15.43
CA PRO A 155 -18.35 -15.28 -15.07
C PRO A 155 -18.12 -16.45 -14.11
N GLY A 156 -18.87 -16.48 -13.01
CA GLY A 156 -18.71 -17.49 -11.96
C GLY A 156 -17.62 -17.19 -10.93
N ALA A 157 -16.99 -16.00 -11.00
CA ALA A 157 -16.04 -15.55 -9.98
C ALA A 157 -16.64 -15.58 -8.57
N GLU A 158 -15.83 -15.97 -7.61
CA GLU A 158 -16.23 -16.14 -6.22
C GLU A 158 -16.04 -14.84 -5.43
N ARG A 159 -17.10 -14.39 -4.76
CA ARG A 159 -16.99 -13.24 -3.85
C ARG A 159 -16.26 -13.65 -2.57
N HIS A 160 -15.34 -12.80 -2.13
CA HIS A 160 -14.46 -13.09 -1.01
C HIS A 160 -14.09 -11.84 -0.22
N ALA A 161 -13.51 -12.03 0.96
CA ALA A 161 -12.91 -10.96 1.74
C ALA A 161 -11.48 -10.72 1.30
N MET A 162 -11.03 -9.44 1.29
CA MET A 162 -9.70 -9.06 0.81
C MET A 162 -9.10 -7.95 1.66
N HIS A 163 -7.83 -8.11 2.03
CA HIS A 163 -6.95 -7.11 2.61
C HIS A 163 -7.36 -6.52 3.96
N GLY A 164 -8.09 -7.31 4.75
CA GLY A 164 -8.38 -6.96 6.14
C GLY A 164 -9.53 -5.96 6.31
N LEU A 165 -9.53 -5.29 7.46
CA LEU A 165 -10.68 -4.50 7.92
C LEU A 165 -10.33 -3.03 8.22
N ILE A 166 -9.06 -2.61 8.01
CA ILE A 166 -8.58 -1.26 8.35
C ILE A 166 -8.54 -0.28 7.19
N LEU A 167 -8.82 -0.71 5.96
CA LEU A 167 -8.67 0.12 4.74
C LEU A 167 -9.46 1.44 4.79
N LYS A 168 -10.54 1.49 5.56
CA LYS A 168 -11.38 2.69 5.77
C LYS A 168 -11.30 3.24 7.20
N ALA A 169 -10.41 2.68 8.03
CA ALA A 169 -10.29 3.11 9.40
C ALA A 169 -9.83 4.58 9.48
N LYS A 170 -10.44 5.32 10.40
CA LYS A 170 -10.15 6.73 10.64
C LYS A 170 -9.31 6.88 11.89
N ILE A 171 -8.21 7.61 11.77
CA ILE A 171 -7.29 7.95 12.86
C ILE A 171 -7.21 9.46 12.96
N THR A 172 -7.45 10.02 14.14
CA THR A 172 -7.59 11.46 14.35
C THR A 172 -6.38 12.13 14.98
N ASP A 173 -5.41 11.34 15.49
CA ASP A 173 -4.31 11.83 16.34
C ASP A 173 -2.91 11.47 15.80
N ALA A 174 -2.76 11.35 14.49
CA ALA A 174 -1.46 11.16 13.89
C ALA A 174 -0.51 12.32 14.22
N LYS A 175 0.66 11.98 14.76
CA LYS A 175 1.65 12.97 15.26
C LYS A 175 2.92 12.92 14.42
N VAL A 176 3.53 14.09 14.22
CA VAL A 176 4.81 14.23 13.52
C VAL A 176 5.83 14.84 14.45
N VAL A 177 6.94 14.15 14.65
CA VAL A 177 8.12 14.68 15.34
C VAL A 177 9.22 14.84 14.30
N ARG A 178 9.69 16.05 14.08
CA ARG A 178 10.77 16.36 13.14
C ARG A 178 12.12 16.30 13.84
N THR A 179 13.14 15.81 13.13
CA THR A 179 14.54 15.79 13.56
C THR A 179 15.40 16.50 12.51
N ALA A 180 16.67 16.69 12.78
CA ALA A 180 17.60 17.30 11.83
C ALA A 180 17.73 16.51 10.52
N ASP A 181 17.60 15.17 10.57
CA ASP A 181 17.74 14.26 9.41
C ASP A 181 16.40 13.64 8.94
N GLY A 182 15.26 14.22 9.30
CA GLY A 182 13.95 13.71 8.88
C GLY A 182 12.91 13.73 9.99
N GLY A 183 12.55 12.57 10.57
CA GLY A 183 11.61 12.52 11.68
C GLY A 183 10.80 11.24 11.77
N VAL A 184 9.75 11.29 12.58
CA VAL A 184 8.88 10.16 12.89
C VAL A 184 7.42 10.58 12.80
N ILE A 185 6.61 9.76 12.15
CA ILE A 185 5.14 9.82 12.24
C ILE A 185 4.69 8.68 13.15
N THR A 186 3.84 8.99 14.12
CA THR A 186 3.21 7.99 14.99
C THR A 186 1.70 8.16 14.98
N ALA A 187 0.96 7.07 15.14
CA ALA A 187 -0.48 7.08 15.27
C ALA A 187 -0.97 5.85 16.03
N VAL A 188 -2.17 5.92 16.57
CA VAL A 188 -2.83 4.77 17.20
C VAL A 188 -4.22 4.61 16.57
N LEU A 189 -4.55 3.39 16.18
CA LEU A 189 -5.89 2.99 15.82
C LEU A 189 -6.44 2.06 16.90
N HIS A 190 -7.47 2.51 17.61
CA HIS A 190 -8.27 1.67 18.50
C HIS A 190 -9.30 0.92 17.62
N ALA A 191 -8.87 -0.19 17.02
CA ALA A 191 -9.67 -0.92 16.06
C ALA A 191 -10.84 -1.69 16.70
N GLY A 192 -10.74 -2.00 17.98
CA GLY A 192 -11.71 -2.88 18.65
C GLY A 192 -11.77 -4.26 17.97
N ASP A 193 -12.95 -4.88 18.01
CA ASP A 193 -13.26 -6.12 17.30
C ASP A 193 -13.92 -5.88 15.94
N PHE A 194 -13.77 -4.68 15.40
CA PHE A 194 -14.42 -4.22 14.16
C PHE A 194 -15.94 -4.33 14.18
N GLY A 195 -16.56 -4.07 15.37
CA GLY A 195 -18.00 -4.18 15.53
C GLY A 195 -18.52 -5.63 15.51
N GLY A 196 -17.75 -6.56 16.03
CA GLY A 196 -18.05 -7.99 16.06
C GLY A 196 -17.62 -8.74 14.79
N HIS A 197 -16.81 -8.12 13.94
CA HIS A 197 -16.33 -8.72 12.69
C HIS A 197 -14.94 -9.34 12.81
N TRP A 198 -14.38 -9.40 14.04
CA TRP A 198 -13.16 -10.15 14.34
C TRP A 198 -13.23 -10.83 15.70
N PHE A 199 -12.30 -11.71 15.98
CA PHE A 199 -12.34 -12.67 17.10
C PHE A 199 -12.01 -12.05 18.45
N SER A 200 -11.38 -10.88 18.48
CA SER A 200 -11.09 -10.08 19.68
C SER A 200 -10.82 -8.62 19.32
N SER A 201 -10.56 -7.78 20.31
CA SER A 201 -10.30 -6.36 20.12
C SER A 201 -8.81 -6.07 20.03
N SER A 202 -8.41 -5.28 19.04
CA SER A 202 -7.03 -4.88 18.80
C SER A 202 -6.82 -3.38 18.82
N ASP A 203 -5.64 -2.96 19.31
CA ASP A 203 -5.05 -1.65 19.08
C ASP A 203 -3.85 -1.78 18.14
N LEU A 204 -3.73 -0.85 17.18
CA LEU A 204 -2.61 -0.77 16.25
C LEU A 204 -1.80 0.49 16.50
N TYR A 205 -0.50 0.32 16.72
CA TYR A 205 0.46 1.39 16.93
C TYR A 205 1.35 1.52 15.69
N TYR A 206 1.22 2.63 14.98
CA TYR A 206 2.01 2.93 13.77
C TYR A 206 3.25 3.72 14.15
N THR A 207 4.37 3.39 13.54
CA THR A 207 5.62 4.15 13.62
C THR A 207 6.29 4.16 12.25
N ILE A 208 6.44 5.35 11.68
CA ILE A 208 7.08 5.54 10.39
C ILE A 208 8.25 6.49 10.60
N THR A 209 9.47 6.05 10.34
CA THR A 209 10.69 6.83 10.53
C THR A 209 11.33 7.13 9.17
N LEU A 210 11.49 8.42 8.87
CA LEU A 210 12.14 8.92 7.66
C LEU A 210 13.53 9.45 8.01
N THR A 211 14.54 8.96 7.28
CA THR A 211 15.91 9.52 7.25
C THR A 211 16.33 9.71 5.80
N ALA A 212 17.53 10.27 5.56
CA ALA A 212 18.09 10.36 4.21
C ALA A 212 18.24 8.99 3.57
N SER A 213 18.74 8.00 4.31
CA SER A 213 19.15 6.71 3.77
C SER A 213 18.12 5.60 3.88
N SER A 214 17.06 5.78 4.70
CA SER A 214 16.05 4.75 4.93
C SER A 214 14.67 5.32 5.26
N LEU A 215 13.67 4.53 4.94
CA LEU A 215 12.30 4.70 5.41
C LEU A 215 11.88 3.42 6.13
N ASP A 216 11.75 3.49 7.45
CA ASP A 216 11.27 2.38 8.27
C ASP A 216 9.77 2.52 8.50
N VAL A 217 9.03 1.46 8.24
CA VAL A 217 7.56 1.40 8.41
C VAL A 217 7.23 0.24 9.33
N ALA A 218 6.56 0.51 10.44
CA ALA A 218 6.22 -0.50 11.42
C ALA A 218 4.81 -0.35 11.97
N ILE A 219 4.15 -1.48 12.26
CA ILE A 219 2.90 -1.58 13.00
C ILE A 219 3.06 -2.61 14.11
N THR A 220 2.67 -2.24 15.31
CA THR A 220 2.51 -3.18 16.42
C THR A 220 1.02 -3.39 16.66
N ALA A 221 0.54 -4.62 16.49
CA ALA A 221 -0.82 -5.01 16.86
C ALA A 221 -0.81 -5.58 18.27
N LYS A 222 -1.72 -5.10 19.12
CA LYS A 222 -1.89 -5.56 20.50
C LYS A 222 -3.33 -6.03 20.70
N ASN A 223 -3.51 -7.24 21.17
CA ASN A 223 -4.82 -7.73 21.61
C ASN A 223 -5.18 -7.05 22.94
N VAL A 224 -6.19 -6.19 22.91
CA VAL A 224 -6.72 -5.48 24.09
C VAL A 224 -8.06 -6.05 24.56
N GLY A 225 -8.56 -7.10 23.91
CA GLY A 225 -9.75 -7.83 24.30
C GLY A 225 -9.47 -8.94 25.31
N THR A 226 -10.48 -9.77 25.54
CA THR A 226 -10.47 -10.84 26.56
C THR A 226 -10.32 -12.24 25.98
N ALA A 227 -10.36 -12.39 24.65
CA ALA A 227 -10.20 -13.67 23.96
C ALA A 227 -8.93 -13.67 23.12
N SER A 228 -8.37 -14.83 22.81
CA SER A 228 -7.31 -14.96 21.81
C SER A 228 -7.87 -14.69 20.41
N GLU A 229 -7.04 -14.17 19.51
CA GLU A 229 -7.39 -13.86 18.13
C GLU A 229 -6.28 -14.26 17.16
N PRO A 230 -6.63 -14.68 15.94
CA PRO A 230 -5.67 -14.83 14.86
C PRO A 230 -5.42 -13.46 14.22
N VAL A 231 -4.16 -13.07 14.05
CA VAL A 231 -3.82 -11.83 13.35
C VAL A 231 -2.67 -12.04 12.38
N ALA A 232 -2.71 -11.29 11.31
CA ALA A 232 -1.59 -11.11 10.42
C ALA A 232 -1.50 -9.66 9.95
N LEU A 233 -0.32 -9.25 9.59
CA LEU A 233 0.01 -7.92 9.12
C LEU A 233 0.69 -7.99 7.76
N GLY A 234 0.47 -6.96 6.96
CA GLY A 234 1.12 -6.77 5.68
C GLY A 234 1.02 -5.33 5.20
N TRP A 235 1.67 -5.06 4.10
CA TRP A 235 1.67 -3.76 3.46
C TRP A 235 1.64 -3.94 1.95
N HIS A 236 0.88 -3.12 1.22
CA HIS A 236 0.57 -3.30 -0.20
C HIS A 236 1.09 -2.11 -1.05
N PRO A 237 2.41 -1.86 -1.10
CA PRO A 237 2.97 -0.77 -1.87
C PRO A 237 3.03 -1.09 -3.37
N TYR A 238 2.56 -0.17 -4.18
CA TYR A 238 2.75 -0.18 -5.63
C TYR A 238 4.00 0.62 -5.98
N PHE A 239 5.14 -0.02 -6.13
CA PHE A 239 6.38 0.65 -6.50
C PHE A 239 6.38 1.02 -7.98
N ALA A 240 6.72 2.27 -8.27
CA ALA A 240 6.77 2.79 -9.63
C ALA A 240 7.94 2.20 -10.43
N LEU A 241 7.75 2.10 -11.75
CA LEU A 241 8.80 1.89 -12.74
C LEU A 241 8.96 3.18 -13.56
N PRO A 242 9.87 4.08 -13.19
CA PRO A 242 9.97 5.41 -13.80
C PRO A 242 10.28 5.38 -15.29
N SER A 243 11.02 4.38 -15.78
CA SER A 243 11.30 4.22 -17.23
C SER A 243 10.07 3.81 -18.03
N LYS A 244 9.03 3.29 -17.36
CA LYS A 244 7.89 2.61 -17.99
C LYS A 244 8.28 1.38 -18.82
N ASN A 245 9.53 0.94 -18.73
CA ASN A 245 10.05 -0.23 -19.44
C ASN A 245 10.02 -1.48 -18.55
N ARG A 246 8.81 -1.93 -18.21
CA ARG A 246 8.58 -3.09 -17.33
C ARG A 246 9.34 -4.34 -17.79
N LYS A 247 9.49 -4.54 -19.11
CA LYS A 247 10.17 -5.73 -19.64
C LYS A 247 11.63 -5.84 -19.19
N GLN A 248 12.31 -4.72 -18.97
CA GLN A 248 13.69 -4.67 -18.49
C GLN A 248 13.80 -4.49 -16.97
N ALA A 249 12.71 -4.13 -16.31
CA ALA A 249 12.68 -4.08 -14.86
C ALA A 249 13.00 -5.47 -14.27
N ARG A 250 13.77 -5.49 -13.19
CA ARG A 250 14.26 -6.72 -12.56
C ARG A 250 13.70 -6.84 -11.16
N LEU A 251 13.28 -8.04 -10.81
CA LEU A 251 12.75 -8.37 -9.49
C LEU A 251 13.63 -9.45 -8.86
N HIS A 252 14.01 -9.23 -7.60
CA HIS A 252 14.60 -10.23 -6.72
C HIS A 252 13.66 -10.52 -5.56
N ILE A 253 13.28 -11.77 -5.38
CA ILE A 253 12.54 -12.27 -4.23
C ILE A 253 13.28 -13.51 -3.71
N PRO A 254 13.75 -13.54 -2.45
CA PRO A 254 14.51 -14.64 -1.89
C PRO A 254 13.58 -15.78 -1.41
N GLY A 255 12.60 -16.15 -2.23
CA GLY A 255 11.59 -17.15 -1.94
C GLY A 255 11.72 -18.35 -2.86
N SER A 256 12.04 -19.53 -2.30
CA SER A 256 12.30 -20.74 -3.06
C SER A 256 11.03 -21.55 -3.41
N VAL A 257 9.87 -21.11 -2.91
CA VAL A 257 8.59 -21.82 -3.07
C VAL A 257 7.48 -20.86 -3.41
N LEU A 258 6.60 -21.25 -4.33
CA LEU A 258 5.40 -20.53 -4.74
C LEU A 258 4.14 -21.26 -4.25
N ALA A 259 3.16 -20.55 -3.72
CA ALA A 259 1.83 -21.05 -3.46
C ALA A 259 1.05 -21.13 -4.78
N VAL A 260 0.63 -22.33 -5.19
CA VAL A 260 -0.11 -22.52 -6.43
C VAL A 260 -1.54 -22.05 -6.27
N VAL A 261 -1.99 -21.18 -7.16
CA VAL A 261 -3.37 -20.66 -7.19
C VAL A 261 -4.26 -21.42 -8.18
N ASP A 262 -5.56 -21.35 -7.97
CA ASP A 262 -6.58 -21.98 -8.83
C ASP A 262 -6.65 -21.30 -10.22
N ASN A 263 -6.63 -20.01 -10.24
CA ASN A 263 -6.62 -19.16 -11.43
C ASN A 263 -6.20 -17.72 -11.05
N TYR A 264 -5.93 -16.88 -12.05
CA TYR A 264 -5.55 -15.48 -11.83
C TYR A 264 -6.74 -14.50 -11.82
N ASP A 265 -7.96 -14.99 -11.65
CA ASP A 265 -9.14 -14.16 -11.45
C ASP A 265 -9.55 -14.09 -9.96
N ASN A 266 -9.66 -15.25 -9.31
CA ASN A 266 -9.93 -15.37 -7.88
C ASN A 266 -8.64 -15.39 -7.05
N VAL A 267 -7.59 -16.01 -7.58
CA VAL A 267 -6.25 -16.15 -6.96
C VAL A 267 -6.32 -16.86 -5.59
N PHE A 268 -7.17 -17.89 -5.50
CA PHE A 268 -7.21 -18.70 -4.30
C PHE A 268 -6.12 -19.78 -4.31
N PRO A 269 -5.45 -20.02 -3.19
CA PRO A 269 -4.49 -21.08 -3.09
C PRO A 269 -5.16 -22.45 -3.23
N THR A 270 -4.42 -23.39 -3.82
CA THR A 270 -4.87 -24.79 -3.95
C THR A 270 -4.36 -25.69 -2.83
N GLY A 271 -3.61 -25.13 -1.87
CA GLY A 271 -2.88 -25.89 -0.84
C GLY A 271 -1.59 -26.52 -1.34
N LYS A 272 -1.27 -26.40 -2.64
CA LYS A 272 -0.03 -26.92 -3.22
C LYS A 272 1.06 -25.84 -3.19
N LEU A 273 2.27 -26.29 -2.88
CA LEU A 273 3.49 -25.51 -2.97
C LEU A 273 4.36 -26.02 -4.10
N MET A 274 4.95 -25.13 -4.88
CA MET A 274 5.78 -25.46 -6.04
C MET A 274 7.17 -24.83 -5.87
N PRO A 275 8.27 -25.58 -6.00
CA PRO A 275 9.61 -25.01 -6.07
C PRO A 275 9.73 -24.06 -7.27
N VAL A 276 10.39 -22.90 -7.07
CA VAL A 276 10.56 -21.91 -8.15
C VAL A 276 11.78 -22.16 -9.01
N ALA A 277 12.78 -22.87 -8.50
CA ALA A 277 14.06 -23.10 -9.17
C ALA A 277 13.90 -23.63 -10.61
N GLY A 278 14.51 -22.96 -11.57
CA GLY A 278 14.44 -23.30 -13.00
C GLY A 278 13.11 -22.99 -13.69
N THR A 279 12.15 -22.37 -13.00
CA THR A 279 10.87 -21.96 -13.58
C THR A 279 10.86 -20.48 -14.00
N ALA A 280 9.74 -20.02 -14.59
CA ALA A 280 9.52 -18.60 -14.87
C ALA A 280 9.47 -17.78 -13.57
N TYR A 281 9.14 -18.38 -12.44
CA TYR A 281 9.00 -17.73 -11.12
C TYR A 281 10.30 -17.73 -10.29
N ASP A 282 11.42 -18.18 -10.84
CA ASP A 282 12.72 -18.15 -10.17
C ASP A 282 13.29 -16.72 -10.15
N PHE A 283 13.01 -15.98 -9.08
CA PHE A 283 13.50 -14.61 -8.83
C PHE A 283 14.59 -14.58 -7.76
N GLU A 284 15.23 -15.72 -7.44
CA GLU A 284 16.23 -15.79 -6.36
C GLU A 284 17.59 -15.17 -6.72
N ALA A 285 17.85 -14.89 -8.00
CA ALA A 285 19.12 -14.28 -8.42
C ALA A 285 19.32 -12.92 -7.73
N PRO A 286 20.49 -12.65 -7.06
CA PRO A 286 20.71 -11.42 -6.27
C PRO A 286 20.56 -10.12 -7.08
N ASP A 287 20.89 -10.14 -8.38
CA ASP A 287 20.73 -9.01 -9.29
C ASP A 287 19.34 -8.95 -9.93
N GLY A 288 18.42 -9.77 -9.44
CA GLY A 288 17.06 -9.92 -9.92
C GLY A 288 16.97 -10.58 -11.30
N LYS A 289 15.77 -10.99 -11.66
CA LYS A 289 15.40 -11.50 -12.97
C LYS A 289 14.50 -10.49 -13.67
N ALA A 290 14.66 -10.33 -14.98
CA ALA A 290 13.80 -9.45 -15.77
C ALA A 290 12.34 -9.92 -15.74
N LEU A 291 11.41 -9.00 -15.52
CA LEU A 291 9.97 -9.28 -15.46
C LEU A 291 9.40 -9.70 -16.82
N GLY A 292 10.02 -9.24 -17.94
CA GLY A 292 9.55 -9.56 -19.28
C GLY A 292 8.08 -9.22 -19.49
N GLY A 293 7.34 -10.13 -20.11
CA GLY A 293 5.88 -10.05 -20.30
C GLY A 293 5.07 -10.90 -19.32
N GLN A 294 5.68 -11.46 -18.28
CA GLN A 294 5.01 -12.36 -17.34
C GLN A 294 4.00 -11.58 -16.47
N PHE A 295 2.79 -12.10 -16.33
CA PHE A 295 1.86 -11.66 -15.31
C PHE A 295 2.24 -12.29 -13.97
N LEU A 296 2.21 -11.50 -12.89
CA LEU A 296 2.35 -11.99 -11.52
C LEU A 296 1.14 -11.55 -10.70
N ASP A 297 0.61 -12.44 -9.91
CA ASP A 297 -0.22 -12.26 -8.72
C ASP A 297 0.03 -13.48 -7.83
N ASP A 298 1.28 -13.57 -7.36
CA ASP A 298 1.85 -14.81 -6.84
C ASP A 298 2.45 -14.61 -5.45
N ASN A 299 2.26 -15.61 -4.60
CA ASN A 299 2.72 -15.62 -3.22
C ASN A 299 3.95 -16.52 -3.05
N PHE A 300 5.10 -15.89 -2.79
CA PHE A 300 6.38 -16.54 -2.57
C PHE A 300 6.62 -16.82 -1.10
N SER A 301 7.19 -17.96 -0.78
CA SER A 301 7.44 -18.42 0.59
C SER A 301 8.78 -19.16 0.70
N SER A 302 9.05 -19.76 1.86
CA SER A 302 10.37 -20.32 2.19
C SER A 302 11.46 -19.27 1.98
N LEU A 303 11.21 -18.07 2.55
CA LEU A 303 12.03 -16.87 2.36
C LEU A 303 13.39 -17.05 3.04
N GLN A 304 14.45 -16.85 2.28
CA GLN A 304 15.80 -16.78 2.82
C GLN A 304 16.04 -15.40 3.44
N ARG A 305 16.74 -15.39 4.57
CA ARG A 305 17.11 -14.15 5.26
C ARG A 305 18.61 -13.90 5.15
N THR A 306 18.95 -12.70 4.68
CA THR A 306 20.32 -12.20 4.65
C THR A 306 20.47 -11.16 5.76
N ASN A 307 21.45 -11.36 6.66
CA ASN A 307 21.63 -10.49 7.84
C ASN A 307 20.34 -10.29 8.68
N GLY A 308 19.53 -11.34 8.78
CA GLY A 308 18.30 -11.34 9.57
C GLY A 308 17.06 -10.74 8.89
N VAL A 309 17.16 -10.23 7.66
CA VAL A 309 16.04 -9.63 6.91
C VAL A 309 15.71 -10.43 5.65
N VAL A 310 14.45 -10.40 5.23
CA VAL A 310 14.02 -10.82 3.90
C VAL A 310 14.28 -9.66 2.95
N MET A 311 15.25 -9.80 2.06
CA MET A 311 15.67 -8.72 1.16
C MET A 311 15.00 -8.90 -0.20
N VAL A 312 14.07 -8.03 -0.55
CA VAL A 312 13.45 -7.98 -1.88
C VAL A 312 13.97 -6.75 -2.62
N LYS A 313 14.21 -6.86 -3.93
CA LYS A 313 14.67 -5.72 -4.74
C LYS A 313 13.82 -5.57 -5.99
N LEU A 314 13.47 -4.33 -6.28
CA LEU A 314 12.95 -3.91 -7.57
C LEU A 314 13.95 -2.95 -8.21
N LEU A 315 14.42 -3.30 -9.41
CA LEU A 315 15.38 -2.51 -10.16
C LEU A 315 14.75 -2.08 -11.49
N ASP A 316 14.94 -0.83 -11.85
CA ASP A 316 14.62 -0.26 -13.15
C ASP A 316 15.91 0.31 -13.77
N PRO A 317 16.75 -0.54 -14.43
CA PRO A 317 18.05 -0.12 -14.94
C PRO A 317 17.94 0.99 -15.97
N ALA A 318 16.90 0.99 -16.81
CA ALA A 318 16.68 2.04 -17.80
C ALA A 318 16.42 3.42 -17.18
N ALA A 319 15.98 3.44 -15.94
CA ALA A 319 15.80 4.65 -15.15
C ALA A 319 16.92 4.85 -14.11
N HIS A 320 17.97 4.02 -14.05
CA HIS A 320 18.95 4.02 -12.94
C HIS A 320 18.24 4.20 -11.57
N TYR A 321 17.25 3.39 -11.33
CA TYR A 321 16.37 3.47 -10.18
C TYR A 321 16.19 2.08 -9.58
N GLY A 322 16.10 2.00 -8.27
CA GLY A 322 15.73 0.79 -7.59
C GLY A 322 15.31 1.04 -6.16
N VAL A 323 14.59 0.06 -5.62
CA VAL A 323 14.16 0.00 -4.21
C VAL A 323 14.54 -1.36 -3.67
N GLU A 324 15.15 -1.37 -2.48
CA GLU A 324 15.33 -2.54 -1.66
C GLU A 324 14.35 -2.49 -0.50
N ILE A 325 13.63 -3.58 -0.29
CA ILE A 325 12.65 -3.76 0.78
C ILE A 325 13.17 -4.85 1.70
N ASP A 326 13.54 -4.47 2.92
CA ASP A 326 13.98 -5.39 3.96
C ASP A 326 12.81 -5.76 4.86
N GLY A 327 12.30 -6.97 4.76
CA GLY A 327 11.33 -7.53 5.71
C GLY A 327 12.03 -7.87 7.04
N VAL A 328 11.87 -7.00 8.04
CA VAL A 328 12.60 -7.06 9.32
C VAL A 328 11.97 -8.05 10.28
N SER A 329 10.65 -8.09 10.36
CA SER A 329 9.92 -8.96 11.31
C SER A 329 10.08 -10.43 10.97
N GLN A 330 10.29 -11.26 12.01
CA GLN A 330 10.48 -12.71 11.84
C GLN A 330 9.21 -13.43 11.39
N GLU A 331 8.05 -12.84 11.65
CA GLU A 331 6.74 -13.33 11.27
C GLU A 331 6.42 -13.14 9.78
N ILE A 332 7.19 -12.33 9.05
CA ILE A 332 7.08 -12.23 7.58
C ILE A 332 7.48 -13.57 6.99
N ARG A 333 6.50 -14.29 6.42
CA ARG A 333 6.65 -15.64 5.86
C ARG A 333 6.44 -15.69 4.36
N THR A 334 5.77 -14.66 3.81
CA THR A 334 5.46 -14.61 2.40
C THR A 334 5.71 -13.22 1.81
N VAL A 335 6.00 -13.20 0.53
CA VAL A 335 6.03 -12.00 -0.30
C VAL A 335 5.03 -12.20 -1.42
N GLN A 336 3.98 -11.38 -1.45
CA GLN A 336 3.08 -11.32 -2.60
C GLN A 336 3.66 -10.38 -3.64
N ALA A 337 3.71 -10.80 -4.89
CA ALA A 337 4.10 -9.97 -6.01
C ALA A 337 2.95 -9.85 -7.01
N TYR A 338 2.47 -8.61 -7.23
CA TYR A 338 1.47 -8.32 -8.26
C TYR A 338 2.08 -7.40 -9.31
N ALA A 339 2.16 -7.90 -10.55
CA ALA A 339 2.81 -7.18 -11.65
C ALA A 339 2.13 -7.48 -12.98
N PRO A 340 1.05 -6.78 -13.35
CA PRO A 340 0.41 -6.92 -14.66
C PRO A 340 1.34 -6.47 -15.79
N PRO A 341 1.37 -7.18 -16.93
CA PRO A 341 2.32 -6.90 -18.01
C PRO A 341 2.14 -5.53 -18.69
N THR A 342 0.96 -4.92 -18.55
CA THR A 342 0.61 -3.63 -19.16
C THR A 342 0.81 -2.44 -18.22
N GLN A 343 1.24 -2.67 -16.98
CA GLN A 343 1.38 -1.61 -15.98
C GLN A 343 2.84 -1.24 -15.73
N SER A 344 3.07 -0.01 -15.30
CA SER A 344 4.40 0.52 -14.98
C SER A 344 4.64 0.57 -13.46
N PHE A 345 4.24 -0.50 -12.77
CA PHE A 345 4.48 -0.70 -11.34
C PHE A 345 4.66 -2.19 -11.01
N VAL A 346 5.15 -2.45 -9.83
CA VAL A 346 5.12 -3.76 -9.18
C VAL A 346 4.63 -3.56 -7.75
N ALA A 347 3.57 -4.24 -7.34
CA ALA A 347 3.24 -4.35 -5.92
C ALA A 347 4.09 -5.47 -5.31
N ILE A 348 4.74 -5.18 -4.18
CA ILE A 348 5.60 -6.10 -3.43
C ILE A 348 5.17 -6.03 -1.98
N GLU A 349 4.62 -7.12 -1.49
CA GLU A 349 3.90 -7.14 -0.22
C GLU A 349 4.53 -8.13 0.74
N ASP A 350 5.33 -7.64 1.68
CA ASP A 350 5.82 -8.43 2.81
C ASP A 350 4.66 -8.74 3.76
N GLN A 351 4.26 -10.00 3.85
CA GLN A 351 3.09 -10.45 4.60
C GLN A 351 3.44 -11.55 5.59
N TYR A 352 2.63 -11.66 6.66
CA TYR A 352 2.72 -12.78 7.59
C TYR A 352 2.13 -14.06 6.99
N ASN A 353 0.97 -13.97 6.33
CA ASN A 353 0.17 -15.11 5.94
C ASN A 353 0.11 -15.37 4.45
N PHE A 354 -0.14 -16.63 4.11
CA PHE A 354 -0.60 -17.05 2.80
C PHE A 354 -2.03 -16.57 2.52
N GLY A 355 -2.44 -16.56 1.26
CA GLY A 355 -3.86 -16.38 0.90
C GLY A 355 -4.74 -17.46 1.54
N ASP A 356 -5.97 -17.09 1.85
CA ASP A 356 -6.97 -17.96 2.50
C ASP A 356 -6.43 -18.71 3.73
N PRO A 357 -5.94 -18.00 4.76
CA PRO A 357 -5.20 -18.63 5.85
C PRO A 357 -6.02 -19.59 6.70
N PHE A 358 -7.34 -19.57 6.56
CA PHE A 358 -8.28 -20.50 7.23
C PHE A 358 -8.79 -21.59 6.30
N GLY A 359 -8.29 -21.62 5.07
CA GLY A 359 -8.72 -22.55 4.04
C GLY A 359 -8.35 -23.99 4.36
N LYS A 360 -9.28 -24.91 4.06
CA LYS A 360 -9.10 -26.35 4.27
C LYS A 360 -8.01 -26.95 3.38
N GLU A 361 -7.69 -26.31 2.27
CA GLU A 361 -6.66 -26.70 1.32
C GLU A 361 -5.28 -26.75 1.95
N TRP A 362 -5.03 -25.99 3.01
CA TRP A 362 -3.76 -25.97 3.73
C TRP A 362 -3.57 -27.16 4.68
N GLY A 363 -4.65 -27.92 4.99
CA GLY A 363 -4.59 -29.05 5.94
C GLY A 363 -4.08 -28.61 7.29
N THR A 364 -2.93 -29.15 7.72
CA THR A 364 -2.27 -28.82 9.00
C THR A 364 -1.14 -27.81 8.86
N MET A 365 -0.91 -27.27 7.67
CA MET A 365 0.16 -26.30 7.43
C MET A 365 -0.10 -25.00 8.21
N HIS A 366 0.94 -24.46 8.83
CA HIS A 366 0.87 -23.16 9.48
C HIS A 366 0.87 -22.06 8.42
N THR A 367 -0.25 -21.37 8.26
CA THR A 367 -0.50 -20.39 7.20
C THR A 367 0.07 -19.00 7.47
N GLY A 368 0.73 -18.78 8.62
CA GLY A 368 1.37 -17.50 8.97
C GLY A 368 0.53 -16.61 9.88
N MET A 369 -0.71 -16.97 10.20
CA MET A 369 -1.49 -16.25 11.21
C MET A 369 -0.84 -16.41 12.58
N VAL A 370 -0.70 -15.29 13.31
CA VAL A 370 -0.18 -15.25 14.69
C VAL A 370 -1.36 -15.29 15.64
N THR A 371 -1.36 -16.22 16.60
CA THR A 371 -2.35 -16.22 17.67
C THR A 371 -1.93 -15.26 18.78
N LEU A 372 -2.68 -14.19 18.97
CA LEU A 372 -2.46 -13.24 20.06
C LEU A 372 -3.40 -13.54 21.22
N ALA A 373 -2.84 -13.99 22.33
CA ALA A 373 -3.56 -14.05 23.60
C ALA A 373 -3.86 -12.63 24.13
N PRO A 374 -4.83 -12.45 25.04
CA PRO A 374 -5.11 -11.17 25.69
C PRO A 374 -3.86 -10.48 26.23
N GLY A 375 -3.67 -9.20 25.93
CA GLY A 375 -2.55 -8.38 26.35
C GLY A 375 -1.23 -8.60 25.57
N LYS A 376 -1.17 -9.58 24.67
CA LYS A 376 0.02 -9.85 23.83
C LYS A 376 0.04 -8.98 22.58
N SER A 377 1.22 -8.85 22.00
CA SER A 377 1.47 -8.03 20.78
C SER A 377 2.31 -8.78 19.79
N THR A 378 2.16 -8.42 18.50
CA THR A 378 3.10 -8.77 17.43
C THR A 378 3.48 -7.50 16.67
N LYS A 379 4.69 -7.47 16.09
CA LYS A 379 5.19 -6.31 15.35
C LYS A 379 5.55 -6.72 13.93
N TRP A 380 4.98 -6.05 12.95
CA TRP A 380 5.39 -6.07 11.56
C TRP A 380 6.24 -4.85 11.27
N GLN A 381 7.34 -5.04 10.54
CA GLN A 381 8.25 -3.96 10.15
C GLN A 381 8.94 -4.28 8.85
N VAL A 382 9.03 -3.28 7.98
CA VAL A 382 9.89 -3.24 6.79
C VAL A 382 10.76 -1.99 6.82
N ARG A 383 11.92 -2.07 6.12
CA ARG A 383 12.80 -0.94 5.85
C ARG A 383 13.01 -0.82 4.35
N LEU A 384 12.78 0.37 3.82
CA LEU A 384 13.11 0.69 2.44
C LEU A 384 14.48 1.34 2.34
N LYS A 385 15.21 1.02 1.28
CA LYS A 385 16.45 1.68 0.85
C LYS A 385 16.35 1.98 -0.64
N LEU A 386 17.02 3.05 -1.07
CA LEU A 386 17.06 3.44 -2.47
C LEU A 386 18.34 2.90 -3.12
N LEU A 387 18.20 2.42 -4.35
CA LEU A 387 19.29 1.91 -5.16
C LEU A 387 19.39 2.71 -6.46
N GLN A 388 20.60 2.81 -6.97
CA GLN A 388 20.89 3.44 -8.26
C GLN A 388 21.78 2.49 -9.08
N PRO A 389 21.17 1.46 -9.70
CA PRO A 389 21.88 0.48 -10.51
C PRO A 389 22.40 1.05 -11.83
#